data_ea711d7a80819cf3cd11e687037e8bf9
#
_entry.id   ea711d7a80819cf3cd11e687037e8bf9
#
_cell.length_a   1.000
_cell.length_b   1.000
_cell.length_c   1.000
_cell.angle_alpha   90.00
_cell.angle_beta   90.00
_cell.angle_gamma   90.00
#
_symmetry.space_group_name_H-M   'P 1'
#
loop_
_entity.id
_entity.type
_entity.pdbx_description
1 polymer ?
#
loop_
_entity_poly.entity_id
_entity_poly.type
_entity_poly.pdbx_seq_one_letter_code
_entity_poly.pdbx_strand_id
1 'polypeptide(L)'
;MMLSDVTDAAQLLLSIFISDLLPVFAIAGAGFILARTIGVQVQTVSRVTFYALAPALVFNVLVSSTLDGIQAGRMVLFYALVTLAAFLMARLAAIPLRLDRPSLSAFLLVVVSSNSGNYGLPVALLAFGRDGLAFASMYFLASSLFSYTGGILIAATGRRTIREAIVGIARVPAVYGAAAAGLSLLLHRPLPAALMRPVTMLSDAALPMMIIVLGMQLERATRPDRPAMVATAVVLSIVLMPLAAIGIAGLVGLQGAAFQAGVLQASMPTAVMTTILALEFDVAPNFVTSVVALSTLLSPLTVTVLIAFLQRHS
;
A
#
# COMPACT_ATOMS: atom_id res chain seq x y z
N MET A 1 9.67 8.73 -37.74
CA MET A 1 9.87 9.37 -36.45
C MET A 1 8.65 9.19 -35.53
N MET A 2 7.45 9.70 -35.77
CA MET A 2 6.29 9.48 -34.84
C MET A 2 5.84 7.99 -34.67
N LEU A 3 5.90 7.16 -35.71
CA LEU A 3 5.49 5.75 -35.60
C LEU A 3 6.53 4.89 -34.86
N SER A 4 7.82 5.21 -34.99
CA SER A 4 8.88 4.54 -34.20
C SER A 4 8.75 4.87 -32.71
N ASP A 5 8.49 6.14 -32.36
CA ASP A 5 8.36 6.57 -30.96
C ASP A 5 7.14 5.94 -30.27
N VAL A 6 6.05 5.70 -30.99
CA VAL A 6 4.84 5.03 -30.47
C VAL A 6 5.10 3.52 -30.28
N THR A 7 5.80 2.88 -31.19
CA THR A 7 6.17 1.46 -31.06
C THR A 7 7.12 1.23 -29.90
N ASP A 8 8.11 2.09 -29.70
CA ASP A 8 9.08 1.99 -28.59
C ASP A 8 8.40 2.21 -27.24
N ALA A 9 7.47 3.18 -27.15
CA ALA A 9 6.68 3.40 -25.96
C ALA A 9 5.78 2.19 -25.62
N ALA A 10 5.11 1.63 -26.62
CA ALA A 10 4.27 0.44 -26.43
C ALA A 10 5.07 -0.78 -25.98
N GLN A 11 6.26 -1.01 -26.55
CA GLN A 11 7.17 -2.08 -26.17
C GLN A 11 7.66 -1.90 -24.73
N LEU A 12 8.01 -0.66 -24.32
CA LEU A 12 8.41 -0.36 -22.95
C LEU A 12 7.27 -0.68 -21.97
N LEU A 13 6.05 -0.20 -22.24
CA LEU A 13 4.89 -0.47 -21.38
C LEU A 13 4.60 -1.97 -21.27
N LEU A 14 4.69 -2.69 -22.40
CA LEU A 14 4.49 -4.14 -22.43
C LEU A 14 5.58 -4.87 -21.62
N SER A 15 6.83 -4.47 -21.74
CA SER A 15 7.93 -5.07 -20.97
C SER A 15 7.76 -4.86 -19.48
N ILE A 16 7.42 -3.65 -19.02
CA ILE A 16 7.15 -3.34 -17.60
C ILE A 16 5.95 -4.16 -17.11
N PHE A 17 4.88 -4.23 -17.88
CA PHE A 17 3.72 -5.04 -17.49
C PHE A 17 4.10 -6.51 -17.33
N ILE A 18 4.86 -7.09 -18.25
CA ILE A 18 5.27 -8.50 -18.23
C ILE A 18 6.27 -8.77 -17.11
N SER A 19 7.28 -7.89 -16.90
CA SER A 19 8.33 -8.13 -15.90
C SER A 19 7.90 -7.82 -14.47
N ASP A 20 7.14 -6.75 -14.26
CA ASP A 20 6.94 -6.21 -12.92
C ASP A 20 5.52 -6.46 -12.38
N LEU A 21 4.49 -6.50 -13.25
CA LEU A 21 3.10 -6.64 -12.82
C LEU A 21 2.52 -8.03 -13.06
N LEU A 22 2.80 -8.66 -14.20
CA LEU A 22 2.28 -9.98 -14.53
C LEU A 22 2.63 -11.04 -13.48
N PRO A 23 3.86 -11.11 -12.92
CA PRO A 23 4.18 -12.04 -11.83
C PRO A 23 3.32 -11.83 -10.60
N VAL A 24 3.04 -10.56 -10.23
CA VAL A 24 2.16 -10.22 -9.12
C VAL A 24 0.75 -10.72 -9.38
N PHE A 25 0.19 -10.45 -10.57
CA PHE A 25 -1.17 -10.89 -10.90
C PHE A 25 -1.27 -12.41 -11.12
N ALA A 26 -0.23 -13.07 -11.57
CA ALA A 26 -0.19 -14.53 -11.66
C ALA A 26 -0.26 -15.20 -10.27
N ILE A 27 0.53 -14.70 -9.31
CA ILE A 27 0.48 -15.18 -7.92
C ILE A 27 -0.85 -14.79 -7.25
N ALA A 28 -1.36 -13.59 -7.49
CA ALA A 28 -2.68 -13.17 -7.02
C ALA A 28 -3.80 -14.06 -7.60
N GLY A 29 -3.68 -14.47 -8.87
CA GLY A 29 -4.59 -15.44 -9.50
C GLY A 29 -4.61 -16.76 -8.75
N ALA A 30 -3.46 -17.29 -8.32
CA ALA A 30 -3.42 -18.47 -7.47
C ALA A 30 -4.13 -18.24 -6.13
N GLY A 31 -3.94 -17.07 -5.49
CA GLY A 31 -4.66 -16.69 -4.28
C GLY A 31 -6.18 -16.64 -4.48
N PHE A 32 -6.63 -16.07 -5.59
CA PHE A 32 -8.06 -16.04 -5.97
C PHE A 32 -8.64 -17.45 -6.12
N ILE A 33 -7.94 -18.34 -6.82
CA ILE A 33 -8.35 -19.74 -7.00
C ILE A 33 -8.42 -20.46 -5.66
N LEU A 34 -7.43 -20.31 -4.78
CA LEU A 34 -7.41 -20.92 -3.44
C LEU A 34 -8.62 -20.49 -2.61
N ALA A 35 -8.97 -19.20 -2.61
CA ALA A 35 -10.14 -18.71 -1.90
C ALA A 35 -11.43 -19.31 -2.45
N ARG A 36 -11.57 -19.37 -3.78
CA ARG A 36 -12.79 -19.82 -4.47
C ARG A 36 -12.99 -21.33 -4.42
N THR A 37 -11.92 -22.13 -4.50
CA THR A 37 -12.02 -23.59 -4.67
C THR A 37 -11.87 -24.35 -3.34
N ILE A 38 -10.94 -23.92 -2.48
CA ILE A 38 -10.62 -24.62 -1.22
C ILE A 38 -11.30 -23.95 -0.02
N GLY A 39 -11.84 -22.74 -0.19
CA GLY A 39 -12.50 -22.00 0.88
C GLY A 39 -11.54 -21.51 1.98
N VAL A 40 -10.28 -21.26 1.64
CA VAL A 40 -9.28 -20.75 2.58
C VAL A 40 -9.73 -19.39 3.13
N GLN A 41 -9.71 -19.25 4.44
CA GLN A 41 -10.12 -18.00 5.10
C GLN A 41 -9.07 -16.90 4.93
N VAL A 42 -9.39 -15.86 4.16
CA VAL A 42 -8.53 -14.70 3.91
C VAL A 42 -8.01 -14.08 5.21
N GLN A 43 -8.87 -13.95 6.23
CA GLN A 43 -8.51 -13.36 7.52
C GLN A 43 -7.38 -14.12 8.22
N THR A 44 -7.40 -15.45 8.16
CA THR A 44 -6.36 -16.29 8.78
C THR A 44 -5.02 -16.09 8.10
N VAL A 45 -5.00 -16.14 6.76
CA VAL A 45 -3.76 -15.93 5.98
C VAL A 45 -3.24 -14.50 6.16
N SER A 46 -4.14 -13.51 6.12
CA SER A 46 -3.78 -12.09 6.35
C SER A 46 -3.16 -11.88 7.74
N ARG A 47 -3.70 -12.53 8.80
CA ARG A 47 -3.14 -12.43 10.15
C ARG A 47 -1.74 -13.03 10.23
N VAL A 48 -1.51 -14.21 9.66
CA VAL A 48 -0.16 -14.82 9.61
C VAL A 48 0.80 -13.89 8.89
N THR A 49 0.41 -13.38 7.72
CA THR A 49 1.22 -12.45 6.94
C THR A 49 1.55 -11.19 7.73
N PHE A 50 0.56 -10.59 8.38
CA PHE A 50 0.71 -9.32 9.09
C PHE A 50 1.45 -9.44 10.42
N TYR A 51 1.19 -10.52 11.21
CA TYR A 51 1.77 -10.66 12.55
C TYR A 51 3.12 -11.39 12.59
N ALA A 52 3.41 -12.26 11.62
CA ALA A 52 4.64 -13.01 11.58
C ALA A 52 5.59 -12.60 10.45
N LEU A 53 5.07 -12.49 9.22
CA LEU A 53 5.94 -12.30 8.05
C LEU A 53 6.33 -10.82 7.86
N ALA A 54 5.40 -9.88 8.00
CA ALA A 54 5.66 -8.46 7.80
C ALA A 54 6.70 -7.87 8.77
N PRO A 55 6.70 -8.18 10.09
CA PRO A 55 7.77 -7.72 10.99
C PRO A 55 9.16 -8.24 10.59
N ALA A 56 9.24 -9.51 10.17
CA ALA A 56 10.50 -10.11 9.72
C ALA A 56 10.99 -9.45 8.42
N LEU A 57 10.07 -9.17 7.46
CA LEU A 57 10.39 -8.44 6.25
C LEU A 57 10.94 -7.05 6.56
N VAL A 58 10.21 -6.26 7.36
CA VAL A 58 10.63 -4.89 7.71
C VAL A 58 11.97 -4.91 8.42
N PHE A 59 12.17 -5.80 9.39
CA PHE A 59 13.46 -5.95 10.07
C PHE A 59 14.59 -6.25 9.07
N ASN A 60 14.44 -7.32 8.27
CA ASN A 60 15.46 -7.79 7.34
C ASN A 60 15.82 -6.72 6.29
N VAL A 61 14.81 -6.06 5.72
CA VAL A 61 15.01 -5.00 4.71
C VAL A 61 15.74 -3.80 5.32
N LEU A 62 15.34 -3.32 6.51
CA LEU A 62 15.93 -2.14 7.12
C LEU A 62 17.36 -2.39 7.60
N VAL A 63 17.65 -3.55 8.20
CA VAL A 63 19.02 -3.91 8.64
C VAL A 63 19.97 -4.06 7.45
N SER A 64 19.45 -4.52 6.31
CA SER A 64 20.24 -4.71 5.08
C SER A 64 20.30 -3.47 4.18
N SER A 65 19.55 -2.42 4.52
CA SER A 65 19.49 -1.19 3.72
C SER A 65 20.57 -0.19 4.09
N THR A 66 20.86 0.73 3.16
CA THR A 66 21.74 1.88 3.36
C THR A 66 20.99 3.14 3.77
N LEU A 67 19.71 3.01 4.21
CA LEU A 67 18.86 4.13 4.62
C LEU A 67 19.43 4.83 5.85
N ASP A 68 19.59 6.13 5.75
CA ASP A 68 19.89 6.99 6.90
C ASP A 68 18.61 7.54 7.56
N GLY A 69 18.75 8.08 8.76
CA GLY A 69 17.62 8.63 9.52
C GLY A 69 16.95 9.83 8.84
N ILE A 70 17.69 10.59 8.02
CA ILE A 70 17.16 11.76 7.29
C ILE A 70 16.26 11.28 6.16
N GLN A 71 16.70 10.29 5.39
CA GLN A 71 15.91 9.70 4.30
C GLN A 71 14.66 9.03 4.83
N ALA A 72 14.76 8.28 5.95
CA ALA A 72 13.61 7.70 6.63
C ALA A 72 12.63 8.78 7.09
N GLY A 73 13.10 9.86 7.69
CA GLY A 73 12.28 11.00 8.12
C GLY A 73 11.58 11.69 6.96
N ARG A 74 12.26 11.90 5.82
CA ARG A 74 11.66 12.45 4.60
C ARG A 74 10.55 11.56 4.05
N MET A 75 10.71 10.24 4.06
CA MET A 75 9.67 9.31 3.62
C MET A 75 8.43 9.36 4.53
N VAL A 76 8.61 9.46 5.85
CA VAL A 76 7.49 9.64 6.80
C VAL A 76 6.79 10.97 6.58
N LEU A 77 7.54 12.06 6.37
CA LEU A 77 6.97 13.37 6.05
C LEU A 77 6.20 13.34 4.72
N PHE A 78 6.77 12.72 3.70
CA PHE A 78 6.11 12.51 2.41
C PHE A 78 4.79 11.78 2.59
N TYR A 79 4.77 10.65 3.32
CA TYR A 79 3.56 9.92 3.64
C TYR A 79 2.50 10.79 4.32
N ALA A 80 2.90 11.59 5.32
CA ALA A 80 1.97 12.47 6.05
C ALA A 80 1.33 13.52 5.12
N LEU A 81 2.14 14.16 4.25
CA LEU A 81 1.65 15.16 3.29
C LEU A 81 0.75 14.55 2.22
N VAL A 82 1.10 13.38 1.70
CA VAL A 82 0.27 12.63 0.73
C VAL A 82 -1.06 12.24 1.36
N THR A 83 -1.06 11.74 2.59
CA THR A 83 -2.29 11.37 3.31
C THR A 83 -3.16 12.61 3.58
N LEU A 84 -2.56 13.74 3.94
CA LEU A 84 -3.28 15.01 4.10
C LEU A 84 -3.89 15.47 2.76
N ALA A 85 -3.13 15.42 1.66
CA ALA A 85 -3.63 15.75 0.33
C ALA A 85 -4.80 14.84 -0.07
N ALA A 86 -4.65 13.52 0.13
CA ALA A 86 -5.71 12.54 -0.11
C ALA A 86 -6.99 12.86 0.68
N PHE A 87 -6.84 13.20 1.97
CA PHE A 87 -7.95 13.59 2.83
C PHE A 87 -8.65 14.85 2.31
N LEU A 88 -7.89 15.90 1.98
CA LEU A 88 -8.44 17.15 1.46
C LEU A 88 -9.14 16.95 0.11
N MET A 89 -8.51 16.21 -0.81
CA MET A 89 -9.11 15.87 -2.12
C MET A 89 -10.41 15.08 -1.95
N ALA A 90 -10.42 14.09 -1.07
CA ALA A 90 -11.62 13.32 -0.78
C ALA A 90 -12.73 14.18 -0.14
N ARG A 91 -12.39 15.07 0.79
CA ARG A 91 -13.36 16.02 1.38
C ARG A 91 -13.98 16.94 0.34
N LEU A 92 -13.17 17.48 -0.57
CA LEU A 92 -13.66 18.35 -1.65
C LEU A 92 -14.54 17.57 -2.63
N ALA A 93 -14.12 16.38 -3.05
CA ALA A 93 -14.89 15.54 -3.97
C ALA A 93 -16.21 15.00 -3.36
N ALA A 94 -16.29 14.92 -2.04
CA ALA A 94 -17.51 14.51 -1.33
C ALA A 94 -18.60 15.59 -1.32
N ILE A 95 -18.26 16.87 -1.51
CA ILE A 95 -19.24 17.99 -1.45
C ILE A 95 -20.39 17.81 -2.47
N PRO A 96 -20.13 17.61 -3.77
CA PRO A 96 -21.19 17.43 -4.76
C PRO A 96 -21.95 16.09 -4.57
N LEU A 97 -21.33 15.10 -3.95
CA LEU A 97 -21.93 13.78 -3.73
C LEU A 97 -22.94 13.76 -2.57
N ARG A 98 -22.98 14.81 -1.75
CA ARG A 98 -23.92 14.99 -0.61
C ARG A 98 -24.03 13.74 0.27
N LEU A 99 -22.87 13.17 0.65
CA LEU A 99 -22.78 11.93 1.39
C LEU A 99 -23.30 12.08 2.83
N ASP A 100 -24.04 11.10 3.32
CA ASP A 100 -24.31 10.95 4.75
C ASP A 100 -23.04 10.59 5.54
N ARG A 101 -23.08 10.68 6.85
CA ARG A 101 -21.90 10.49 7.71
C ARG A 101 -21.20 9.14 7.50
N PRO A 102 -21.88 7.97 7.49
CA PRO A 102 -21.25 6.68 7.24
C PRO A 102 -20.59 6.61 5.86
N SER A 103 -21.27 7.08 4.81
CA SER A 103 -20.76 7.09 3.45
C SER A 103 -19.57 8.02 3.28
N LEU A 104 -19.58 9.18 3.93
CA LEU A 104 -18.45 10.11 3.95
C LEU A 104 -17.24 9.48 4.64
N SER A 105 -17.43 8.83 5.79
CA SER A 105 -16.37 8.10 6.49
C SER A 105 -15.76 7.01 5.62
N ALA A 106 -16.58 6.19 4.98
CA ALA A 106 -16.14 5.16 4.03
C ALA A 106 -15.37 5.76 2.84
N PHE A 107 -15.89 6.86 2.27
CA PHE A 107 -15.26 7.56 1.13
C PHE A 107 -13.87 8.11 1.49
N LEU A 108 -13.76 8.77 2.64
CA LEU A 108 -12.45 9.23 3.14
C LEU A 108 -11.50 8.05 3.35
N LEU A 109 -11.98 7.00 4.02
CA LEU A 109 -11.17 5.83 4.35
C LEU A 109 -10.55 5.18 3.11
N VAL A 110 -11.32 4.98 2.03
CA VAL A 110 -10.82 4.34 0.80
C VAL A 110 -9.83 5.20 0.03
N VAL A 111 -9.96 6.52 0.06
CA VAL A 111 -9.07 7.43 -0.67
C VAL A 111 -7.75 7.66 0.08
N VAL A 112 -7.77 7.75 1.41
CA VAL A 112 -6.54 8.00 2.20
C VAL A 112 -5.68 6.73 2.40
N SER A 113 -6.22 5.55 2.14
CA SER A 113 -5.55 4.29 2.45
C SER A 113 -5.09 3.57 1.18
N SER A 114 -3.83 3.75 0.78
CA SER A 114 -3.22 3.00 -0.32
C SER A 114 -2.81 1.58 0.11
N ASN A 115 -2.88 0.61 -0.80
CA ASN A 115 -2.45 -0.78 -0.56
C ASN A 115 -0.92 -0.92 -0.64
N SER A 116 -0.24 -0.17 0.23
CA SER A 116 1.21 -0.11 0.30
C SER A 116 1.86 -1.45 0.74
N GLY A 117 1.14 -2.32 1.45
CA GLY A 117 1.62 -3.63 1.90
C GLY A 117 1.49 -4.72 0.85
N ASN A 118 0.28 -5.30 0.72
CA ASN A 118 0.08 -6.51 -0.07
C ASN A 118 0.32 -6.33 -1.58
N TYR A 119 0.25 -5.10 -2.07
CA TYR A 119 0.51 -4.80 -3.48
C TYR A 119 1.76 -3.92 -3.66
N GLY A 120 1.90 -2.86 -2.87
CA GLY A 120 2.96 -1.88 -3.06
C GLY A 120 4.37 -2.44 -2.80
N LEU A 121 4.59 -3.21 -1.73
CA LEU A 121 5.91 -3.79 -1.44
C LEU A 121 6.40 -4.75 -2.53
N PRO A 122 5.58 -5.75 -3.00
CA PRO A 122 5.99 -6.62 -4.08
C PRO A 122 6.33 -5.88 -5.37
N VAL A 123 5.47 -4.92 -5.78
CA VAL A 123 5.71 -4.15 -7.00
C VAL A 123 6.95 -3.26 -6.87
N ALA A 124 7.19 -2.65 -5.70
CA ALA A 124 8.39 -1.86 -5.46
C ALA A 124 9.67 -2.69 -5.58
N LEU A 125 9.67 -3.94 -5.08
CA LEU A 125 10.81 -4.85 -5.25
C LEU A 125 11.06 -5.19 -6.72
N LEU A 126 10.01 -5.53 -7.47
CA LEU A 126 10.14 -5.96 -8.87
C LEU A 126 10.55 -4.78 -9.77
N ALA A 127 9.96 -3.59 -9.57
CA ALA A 127 10.21 -2.43 -10.42
C ALA A 127 11.50 -1.67 -10.07
N PHE A 128 11.89 -1.62 -8.78
CA PHE A 128 12.97 -0.74 -8.28
C PHE A 128 14.00 -1.47 -7.40
N GLY A 129 13.92 -2.78 -7.31
CA GLY A 129 14.89 -3.59 -6.59
C GLY A 129 14.88 -3.40 -5.06
N ARG A 130 15.98 -3.77 -4.42
CA ARG A 130 16.10 -3.76 -2.95
C ARG A 130 16.05 -2.36 -2.35
N ASP A 131 16.63 -1.37 -3.00
CA ASP A 131 16.60 0.02 -2.53
C ASP A 131 15.18 0.58 -2.57
N GLY A 132 14.45 0.32 -3.66
CA GLY A 132 13.03 0.66 -3.76
C GLY A 132 12.20 -0.02 -2.66
N LEU A 133 12.44 -1.30 -2.38
CA LEU A 133 11.78 -2.03 -1.30
C LEU A 133 12.07 -1.42 0.08
N ALA A 134 13.29 -0.94 0.33
CA ALA A 134 13.66 -0.33 1.60
C ALA A 134 12.84 0.95 1.87
N PHE A 135 12.78 1.87 0.89
CA PHE A 135 11.96 3.08 1.01
C PHE A 135 10.46 2.76 1.04
N ALA A 136 9.99 1.80 0.24
CA ALA A 136 8.61 1.33 0.26
C ALA A 136 8.24 0.74 1.63
N SER A 137 9.17 0.06 2.32
CA SER A 137 8.95 -0.47 3.67
C SER A 137 8.78 0.63 4.72
N MET A 138 9.49 1.76 4.58
CA MET A 138 9.29 2.93 5.45
C MET A 138 7.93 3.57 5.23
N TYR A 139 7.51 3.73 3.97
CA TYR A 139 6.16 4.18 3.64
C TYR A 139 5.09 3.23 4.20
N PHE A 140 5.25 1.93 4.00
CA PHE A 140 4.35 0.90 4.53
C PHE A 140 4.24 0.96 6.05
N LEU A 141 5.35 1.17 6.76
CA LEU A 141 5.34 1.33 8.22
C LEU A 141 4.49 2.54 8.64
N ALA A 142 4.69 3.70 8.01
CA ALA A 142 3.91 4.90 8.27
C ALA A 142 2.41 4.70 7.96
N SER A 143 2.09 4.05 6.83
CA SER A 143 0.71 3.75 6.44
C SER A 143 0.04 2.74 7.38
N SER A 144 0.78 1.76 7.89
CA SER A 144 0.28 0.82 8.88
C SER A 144 -0.04 1.51 10.20
N LEU A 145 0.84 2.38 10.67
CA LEU A 145 0.58 3.21 11.86
C LEU A 145 -0.69 4.06 11.68
N PHE A 146 -0.83 4.72 10.54
CA PHE A 146 -2.02 5.51 10.24
C PHE A 146 -3.29 4.65 10.19
N SER A 147 -3.25 3.46 9.60
CA SER A 147 -4.42 2.57 9.52
C SER A 147 -4.97 2.21 10.90
N TYR A 148 -4.10 1.98 11.88
CA TYR A 148 -4.49 1.65 13.26
C TYR A 148 -4.74 2.88 14.15
N THR A 149 -4.53 4.08 13.65
CA THR A 149 -4.77 5.35 14.37
C THR A 149 -5.81 6.20 13.63
N GLY A 150 -5.38 6.97 12.64
CA GLY A 150 -6.22 7.86 11.83
C GLY A 150 -7.30 7.10 11.03
N GLY A 151 -6.99 5.92 10.49
CA GLY A 151 -7.94 5.08 9.78
C GLY A 151 -9.10 4.63 10.68
N ILE A 152 -8.80 4.18 11.90
CA ILE A 152 -9.83 3.83 12.89
C ILE A 152 -10.65 5.07 13.30
N LEU A 153 -10.00 6.23 13.50
CA LEU A 153 -10.71 7.47 13.83
C LEU A 153 -11.68 7.91 12.71
N ILE A 154 -11.25 7.77 11.45
CA ILE A 154 -12.11 8.04 10.29
C ILE A 154 -13.28 7.04 10.26
N ALA A 155 -13.01 5.74 10.38
CA ALA A 155 -14.04 4.69 10.33
C ALA A 155 -15.05 4.82 11.49
N ALA A 156 -14.58 5.16 12.70
CA ALA A 156 -15.42 5.34 13.89
C ALA A 156 -16.30 6.61 13.84
N THR A 157 -16.25 7.39 12.77
CA THR A 157 -17.02 8.66 12.63
C THR A 157 -16.86 9.61 13.81
N GLY A 158 -15.63 9.68 14.38
CA GLY A 158 -15.31 10.53 15.53
C GLY A 158 -15.80 10.02 16.90
N ARG A 159 -16.25 8.77 17.00
CA ARG A 159 -16.72 8.16 18.26
C ARG A 159 -15.60 7.59 19.12
N ARG A 160 -14.37 7.46 18.59
CA ARG A 160 -13.21 6.94 19.33
C ARG A 160 -12.30 8.06 19.83
N THR A 161 -11.61 7.79 20.95
CA THR A 161 -10.71 8.74 21.60
C THR A 161 -9.28 8.64 21.07
N ILE A 162 -8.49 9.71 21.20
CA ILE A 162 -7.05 9.74 20.89
C ILE A 162 -6.29 8.64 21.66
N ARG A 163 -6.71 8.34 22.90
CA ARG A 163 -6.10 7.25 23.69
C ARG A 163 -6.23 5.89 23.02
N GLU A 164 -7.39 5.58 22.45
CA GLU A 164 -7.60 4.30 21.72
C GLU A 164 -6.77 4.24 20.44
N ALA A 165 -6.55 5.37 19.77
CA ALA A 165 -5.65 5.45 18.63
C ALA A 165 -4.20 5.18 19.03
N ILE A 166 -3.70 5.74 20.15
CA ILE A 166 -2.35 5.49 20.66
C ILE A 166 -2.15 4.00 21.01
N VAL A 167 -3.13 3.37 21.66
CA VAL A 167 -3.12 1.92 21.93
C VAL A 167 -3.09 1.11 20.63
N GLY A 168 -3.68 1.63 19.55
CA GLY A 168 -3.61 1.03 18.21
C GLY A 168 -2.19 0.86 17.68
N ILE A 169 -1.27 1.79 18.00
CA ILE A 169 0.14 1.72 17.58
C ILE A 169 0.81 0.41 18.08
N ALA A 170 0.56 0.04 19.33
CA ALA A 170 1.10 -1.19 19.91
C ALA A 170 0.57 -2.48 19.23
N ARG A 171 -0.45 -2.37 18.40
CA ARG A 171 -1.03 -3.49 17.64
C ARG A 171 -0.44 -3.66 16.24
N VAL A 172 0.50 -2.78 15.83
CA VAL A 172 1.17 -2.85 14.52
C VAL A 172 2.47 -3.63 14.64
N PRO A 173 2.52 -4.92 14.25
CA PRO A 173 3.70 -5.76 14.47
C PRO A 173 4.94 -5.27 13.72
N ALA A 174 4.79 -4.67 12.54
CA ALA A 174 5.87 -4.11 11.75
C ALA A 174 6.68 -3.03 12.50
N VAL A 175 6.06 -2.32 13.49
CA VAL A 175 6.75 -1.35 14.36
C VAL A 175 7.82 -2.02 15.20
N TYR A 176 7.54 -3.22 15.71
CA TYR A 176 8.52 -3.97 16.50
C TYR A 176 9.69 -4.45 15.63
N GLY A 177 9.42 -4.87 14.38
CA GLY A 177 10.47 -5.19 13.41
C GLY A 177 11.36 -3.98 13.10
N ALA A 178 10.75 -2.81 12.86
CA ALA A 178 11.47 -1.57 12.63
C ALA A 178 12.27 -1.10 13.85
N ALA A 179 11.68 -1.18 15.06
CA ALA A 179 12.36 -0.81 16.29
C ALA A 179 13.57 -1.73 16.58
N ALA A 180 13.41 -3.04 16.35
CA ALA A 180 14.51 -4.01 16.49
C ALA A 180 15.62 -3.75 15.46
N ALA A 181 15.27 -3.41 14.21
CA ALA A 181 16.25 -3.01 13.19
C ALA A 181 17.00 -1.75 13.60
N GLY A 182 16.29 -0.70 14.01
CA GLY A 182 16.87 0.54 14.51
C GLY A 182 17.83 0.31 15.69
N LEU A 183 17.43 -0.53 16.64
CA LEU A 183 18.29 -0.87 17.79
C LEU A 183 19.54 -1.63 17.36
N SER A 184 19.43 -2.61 16.45
CA SER A 184 20.57 -3.36 15.90
C SER A 184 21.58 -2.42 15.21
N LEU A 185 21.08 -1.47 14.41
CA LEU A 185 21.91 -0.49 13.71
C LEU A 185 22.59 0.51 14.67
N LEU A 186 21.84 1.04 15.66
CA LEU A 186 22.36 1.96 16.67
C LEU A 186 23.45 1.34 17.54
N LEU A 187 23.28 0.08 17.91
CA LEU A 187 24.25 -0.66 18.73
C LEU A 187 25.42 -1.21 17.92
N HIS A 188 25.40 -1.08 16.57
CA HIS A 188 26.38 -1.70 15.67
C HIS A 188 26.56 -3.21 15.93
N ARG A 189 25.48 -3.89 16.35
CA ARG A 189 25.48 -5.32 16.67
C ARG A 189 24.50 -6.05 15.75
N PRO A 190 24.99 -6.71 14.68
CA PRO A 190 24.14 -7.55 13.86
C PRO A 190 23.61 -8.74 14.67
N LEU A 191 22.41 -9.21 14.30
CA LEU A 191 21.86 -10.44 14.88
C LEU A 191 22.80 -11.61 14.61
N PRO A 192 23.02 -12.52 15.61
CA PRO A 192 23.71 -13.78 15.34
C PRO A 192 23.10 -14.55 14.19
N ALA A 193 23.93 -15.22 13.38
CA ALA A 193 23.45 -15.94 12.18
C ALA A 193 22.35 -16.95 12.48
N ALA A 194 22.36 -17.58 13.66
CA ALA A 194 21.33 -18.53 14.09
C ALA A 194 19.96 -17.88 14.25
N LEU A 195 19.88 -16.61 14.64
CA LEU A 195 18.63 -15.84 14.74
C LEU A 195 18.28 -15.16 13.41
N MET A 196 19.28 -14.77 12.62
CA MET A 196 19.04 -14.10 11.33
C MET A 196 18.44 -15.06 10.29
N ARG A 197 18.85 -16.34 10.28
CA ARG A 197 18.31 -17.34 9.34
C ARG A 197 16.78 -17.45 9.35
N PRO A 198 16.11 -17.73 10.49
CA PRO A 198 14.64 -17.78 10.52
C PRO A 198 14.00 -16.44 10.16
N VAL A 199 14.59 -15.31 10.53
CA VAL A 199 14.10 -13.99 10.13
C VAL A 199 14.14 -13.84 8.60
N THR A 200 15.24 -14.22 7.96
CA THR A 200 15.35 -14.17 6.50
C THR A 200 14.33 -15.09 5.82
N MET A 201 14.15 -16.33 6.31
CA MET A 201 13.15 -17.26 5.76
C MET A 201 11.72 -16.71 5.85
N LEU A 202 11.36 -16.10 6.98
CA LEU A 202 10.05 -15.44 7.14
C LEU A 202 9.92 -14.20 6.24
N SER A 203 10.99 -13.42 6.12
CA SER A 203 11.06 -12.26 5.22
C SER A 203 10.85 -12.65 3.77
N ASP A 204 11.50 -13.71 3.30
CA ASP A 204 11.41 -14.19 1.92
C ASP A 204 10.00 -14.70 1.58
N ALA A 205 9.30 -15.27 2.56
CA ALA A 205 7.93 -15.71 2.43
C ALA A 205 6.91 -14.56 2.43
N ALA A 206 7.27 -13.36 2.93
CA ALA A 206 6.33 -12.27 3.17
C ALA A 206 5.69 -11.74 1.88
N LEU A 207 6.51 -11.37 0.89
CA LEU A 207 6.00 -10.77 -0.34
C LEU A 207 5.11 -11.74 -1.15
N PRO A 208 5.48 -13.01 -1.39
CA PRO A 208 4.59 -13.97 -2.03
C PRO A 208 3.27 -14.15 -1.28
N MET A 209 3.30 -14.23 0.05
CA MET A 209 2.07 -14.35 0.86
C MET A 209 1.20 -13.10 0.80
N MET A 210 1.78 -11.90 0.77
CA MET A 210 1.05 -10.65 0.58
C MET A 210 0.30 -10.63 -0.75
N ILE A 211 0.92 -11.12 -1.83
CA ILE A 211 0.30 -11.21 -3.15
C ILE A 211 -0.81 -12.26 -3.17
N ILE A 212 -0.61 -13.42 -2.54
CA ILE A 212 -1.67 -14.44 -2.39
C ILE A 212 -2.87 -13.86 -1.65
N VAL A 213 -2.64 -13.15 -0.55
CA VAL A 213 -3.70 -12.45 0.20
C VAL A 213 -4.43 -11.45 -0.68
N LEU A 214 -3.71 -10.68 -1.51
CA LEU A 214 -4.31 -9.75 -2.48
C LEU A 214 -5.30 -10.47 -3.41
N GLY A 215 -4.89 -11.61 -3.99
CA GLY A 215 -5.74 -12.42 -4.85
C GLY A 215 -6.98 -13.00 -4.14
N MET A 216 -6.79 -13.54 -2.92
CA MET A 216 -7.89 -14.02 -2.10
C MET A 216 -8.92 -12.93 -1.77
N GLN A 217 -8.50 -11.68 -1.69
CA GLN A 217 -9.36 -10.53 -1.43
C GLN A 217 -10.17 -10.12 -2.65
N LEU A 218 -9.60 -10.26 -3.85
CA LEU A 218 -10.31 -9.99 -5.10
C LEU A 218 -11.50 -10.93 -5.33
N GLU A 219 -11.46 -12.14 -4.77
CA GLU A 219 -12.59 -13.09 -4.83
C GLU A 219 -13.85 -12.55 -4.16
N ARG A 220 -13.73 -11.67 -3.17
CA ARG A 220 -14.84 -11.05 -2.44
C ARG A 220 -15.45 -9.82 -3.13
N ALA A 221 -15.05 -9.53 -4.36
CA ALA A 221 -15.57 -8.39 -5.11
C ALA A 221 -17.11 -8.43 -5.24
N THR A 222 -17.76 -7.31 -4.93
CA THR A 222 -19.22 -7.14 -5.05
C THR A 222 -19.55 -6.15 -6.17
N ARG A 223 -20.78 -6.22 -6.69
CA ARG A 223 -21.26 -5.21 -7.64
C ARG A 223 -21.45 -3.88 -6.92
N PRO A 224 -21.02 -2.75 -7.52
CA PRO A 224 -21.15 -1.44 -6.92
C PRO A 224 -22.63 -1.03 -6.84
N ASP A 225 -23.11 -0.72 -5.63
CA ASP A 225 -24.44 -0.18 -5.35
C ASP A 225 -24.52 1.35 -5.54
N ARG A 226 -23.37 2.05 -5.57
CA ARG A 226 -23.23 3.50 -5.74
C ARG A 226 -22.17 3.85 -6.79
N PRO A 227 -22.43 3.63 -8.09
CA PRO A 227 -21.40 3.66 -9.14
C PRO A 227 -20.68 5.00 -9.27
N ALA A 228 -21.37 6.14 -9.12
CA ALA A 228 -20.75 7.46 -9.19
C ALA A 228 -19.76 7.69 -8.03
N MET A 229 -20.14 7.30 -6.81
CA MET A 229 -19.27 7.40 -5.64
C MET A 229 -18.03 6.49 -5.78
N VAL A 230 -18.23 5.26 -6.28
CA VAL A 230 -17.14 4.30 -6.55
C VAL A 230 -16.19 4.85 -7.62
N ALA A 231 -16.72 5.32 -8.76
CA ALA A 231 -15.91 5.89 -9.83
C ALA A 231 -15.08 7.09 -9.35
N THR A 232 -15.68 7.99 -8.56
CA THR A 232 -14.95 9.14 -7.99
C THR A 232 -13.82 8.69 -7.07
N ALA A 233 -14.06 7.74 -6.16
CA ALA A 233 -13.03 7.22 -5.27
C ALA A 233 -11.89 6.54 -6.04
N VAL A 234 -12.22 5.73 -7.06
CA VAL A 234 -11.23 5.05 -7.91
C VAL A 234 -10.37 6.07 -8.67
N VAL A 235 -10.99 7.07 -9.31
CA VAL A 235 -10.25 8.13 -10.02
C VAL A 235 -9.34 8.92 -9.08
N LEU A 236 -9.82 9.27 -7.89
CA LEU A 236 -8.98 9.91 -6.88
C LEU A 236 -7.76 9.05 -6.52
N SER A 237 -7.97 7.77 -6.25
CA SER A 237 -6.90 6.89 -5.75
C SER A 237 -5.84 6.56 -6.81
N ILE A 238 -6.25 6.18 -8.04
CA ILE A 238 -5.31 5.63 -9.04
C ILE A 238 -4.95 6.60 -10.18
N VAL A 239 -5.58 7.80 -10.23
CA VAL A 239 -5.27 8.83 -11.23
C VAL A 239 -4.77 10.13 -10.60
N LEU A 240 -5.54 10.71 -9.67
CA LEU A 240 -5.19 12.02 -9.10
C LEU A 240 -4.13 11.92 -8.00
N MET A 241 -4.13 10.85 -7.21
CA MET A 241 -3.09 10.65 -6.19
C MET A 241 -1.67 10.49 -6.76
N PRO A 242 -1.42 9.74 -7.86
CA PRO A 242 -0.11 9.75 -8.51
C PRO A 242 0.40 11.15 -8.85
N LEU A 243 -0.45 12.00 -9.43
CA LEU A 243 -0.09 13.37 -9.79
C LEU A 243 0.24 14.22 -8.56
N ALA A 244 -0.59 14.14 -7.52
CA ALA A 244 -0.34 14.82 -6.26
C ALA A 244 0.96 14.32 -5.59
N ALA A 245 1.20 13.01 -5.62
CA ALA A 245 2.38 12.39 -5.03
C ALA A 245 3.68 12.85 -5.72
N ILE A 246 3.69 12.97 -7.05
CA ILE A 246 4.84 13.50 -7.80
C ILE A 246 5.16 14.94 -7.34
N GLY A 247 4.15 15.80 -7.24
CA GLY A 247 4.33 17.18 -6.77
C GLY A 247 4.85 17.25 -5.33
N ILE A 248 4.26 16.46 -4.43
CA ILE A 248 4.67 16.42 -3.01
C ILE A 248 6.07 15.84 -2.85
N ALA A 249 6.45 14.81 -3.63
CA ALA A 249 7.78 14.24 -3.60
C ALA A 249 8.87 15.27 -3.96
N GLY A 250 8.59 16.13 -4.97
CA GLY A 250 9.44 17.27 -5.31
C GLY A 250 9.57 18.28 -4.16
N LEU A 251 8.46 18.62 -3.48
CA LEU A 251 8.46 19.54 -2.34
C LEU A 251 9.27 19.01 -1.13
N VAL A 252 9.21 17.69 -0.88
CA VAL A 252 9.96 17.03 0.21
C VAL A 252 11.43 16.80 -0.19
N GLY A 253 11.75 16.93 -1.47
CA GLY A 253 13.10 16.67 -2.00
C GLY A 253 13.45 15.18 -2.03
N LEU A 254 12.49 14.31 -2.33
CA LEU A 254 12.76 12.91 -2.61
C LEU A 254 13.42 12.75 -3.97
N GLN A 255 14.45 11.91 -4.07
CA GLN A 255 15.21 11.65 -5.30
C GLN A 255 15.50 10.15 -5.43
N GLY A 256 15.84 9.69 -6.65
CA GLY A 256 16.23 8.31 -6.93
C GLY A 256 15.21 7.28 -6.41
N ALA A 257 15.68 6.23 -5.76
CA ALA A 257 14.85 5.15 -5.24
C ALA A 257 13.79 5.63 -4.22
N ALA A 258 14.07 6.71 -3.45
CA ALA A 258 13.10 7.30 -2.53
C ALA A 258 11.91 7.93 -3.28
N PHE A 259 12.20 8.67 -4.36
CA PHE A 259 11.17 9.25 -5.22
C PHE A 259 10.33 8.16 -5.89
N GLN A 260 10.98 7.18 -6.51
CA GLN A 260 10.33 6.07 -7.18
C GLN A 260 9.40 5.29 -6.24
N ALA A 261 9.94 4.82 -5.11
CA ALA A 261 9.19 4.04 -4.15
C ALA A 261 8.08 4.84 -3.47
N GLY A 262 8.35 6.09 -3.08
CA GLY A 262 7.36 6.96 -2.43
C GLY A 262 6.17 7.23 -3.33
N VAL A 263 6.41 7.69 -4.56
CA VAL A 263 5.34 7.98 -5.52
C VAL A 263 4.59 6.70 -5.89
N LEU A 264 5.28 5.59 -6.13
CA LEU A 264 4.64 4.30 -6.39
C LEU A 264 3.70 3.90 -5.25
N GLN A 265 4.17 3.93 -4.02
CA GLN A 265 3.39 3.54 -2.83
C GLN A 265 2.15 4.40 -2.62
N ALA A 266 2.26 5.71 -2.84
CA ALA A 266 1.15 6.65 -2.78
C ALA A 266 0.09 6.41 -3.88
N SER A 267 0.52 5.81 -4.99
CA SER A 267 -0.29 5.55 -6.19
C SER A 267 -0.92 4.15 -6.20
N MET A 268 -0.67 3.35 -5.16
CA MET A 268 -1.29 2.04 -5.05
C MET A 268 -2.82 2.14 -4.89
N PRO A 269 -3.59 1.17 -5.41
CA PRO A 269 -5.04 1.14 -5.23
C PRO A 269 -5.41 1.06 -3.76
N THR A 270 -6.69 1.19 -3.47
CA THR A 270 -7.21 1.21 -2.10
C THR A 270 -6.83 -0.04 -1.30
N ALA A 271 -6.39 0.16 -0.07
CA ALA A 271 -5.98 -0.90 0.83
C ALA A 271 -7.16 -1.78 1.26
N VAL A 272 -6.94 -3.08 1.30
CA VAL A 272 -7.94 -4.05 1.74
C VAL A 272 -8.28 -3.94 3.23
N MET A 273 -7.37 -3.42 4.04
CA MET A 273 -7.65 -3.15 5.46
C MET A 273 -8.87 -2.25 5.64
N THR A 274 -9.17 -1.39 4.66
CA THR A 274 -10.37 -0.55 4.66
C THR A 274 -11.67 -1.35 4.67
N THR A 275 -11.72 -2.50 3.99
CA THR A 275 -12.89 -3.40 4.03
C THR A 275 -13.12 -3.96 5.43
N ILE A 276 -12.06 -4.33 6.14
CA ILE A 276 -12.15 -4.84 7.51
C ILE A 276 -12.68 -3.75 8.43
N LEU A 277 -12.15 -2.54 8.33
CA LEU A 277 -12.62 -1.39 9.11
C LEU A 277 -14.06 -1.02 8.78
N ALA A 278 -14.44 -1.06 7.49
CA ALA A 278 -15.80 -0.77 7.07
C ALA A 278 -16.82 -1.77 7.63
N LEU A 279 -16.45 -3.06 7.71
CA LEU A 279 -17.28 -4.10 8.32
C LEU A 279 -17.35 -3.95 9.84
N GLU A 280 -16.23 -3.67 10.51
CA GLU A 280 -16.16 -3.52 11.98
C GLU A 280 -16.98 -2.32 12.47
N PHE A 281 -16.98 -1.22 11.71
CA PHE A 281 -17.64 0.04 12.08
C PHE A 281 -18.98 0.27 11.35
N ASP A 282 -19.40 -0.69 10.51
CA ASP A 282 -20.64 -0.60 9.70
C ASP A 282 -20.72 0.69 8.86
N VAL A 283 -19.63 1.02 8.15
CA VAL A 283 -19.52 2.22 7.29
C VAL A 283 -19.49 1.81 5.81
N ALA A 284 -20.64 1.64 5.20
CA ALA A 284 -20.86 1.31 3.79
C ALA A 284 -19.92 0.20 3.25
N PRO A 285 -19.89 -1.02 3.83
CA PRO A 285 -18.92 -2.06 3.49
C PRO A 285 -18.98 -2.51 2.02
N ASN A 286 -20.15 -2.56 1.39
CA ASN A 286 -20.29 -2.90 -0.03
C ASN A 286 -19.61 -1.88 -0.93
N PHE A 287 -19.77 -0.59 -0.63
CA PHE A 287 -19.06 0.48 -1.33
C PHE A 287 -17.53 0.32 -1.21
N VAL A 288 -17.03 0.13 0.01
CA VAL A 288 -15.59 -0.04 0.25
C VAL A 288 -15.03 -1.25 -0.51
N THR A 289 -15.70 -2.39 -0.43
CA THR A 289 -15.28 -3.61 -1.15
C THR A 289 -15.26 -3.41 -2.66
N SER A 290 -16.26 -2.69 -3.21
CA SER A 290 -16.32 -2.36 -4.65
C SER A 290 -15.17 -1.46 -5.07
N VAL A 291 -14.81 -0.44 -4.26
CA VAL A 291 -13.67 0.45 -4.55
C VAL A 291 -12.36 -0.32 -4.51
N VAL A 292 -12.14 -1.15 -3.49
CA VAL A 292 -10.94 -2.00 -3.38
C VAL A 292 -10.78 -2.88 -4.61
N ALA A 293 -11.84 -3.59 -5.01
CA ALA A 293 -11.79 -4.49 -6.15
C ALA A 293 -11.53 -3.74 -7.46
N LEU A 294 -12.31 -2.69 -7.77
CA LEU A 294 -12.18 -1.95 -9.01
C LEU A 294 -10.85 -1.19 -9.11
N SER A 295 -10.41 -0.53 -8.05
CA SER A 295 -9.12 0.15 -8.06
C SER A 295 -7.97 -0.83 -8.28
N THR A 296 -8.01 -2.02 -7.64
CA THR A 296 -6.98 -3.05 -7.84
C THR A 296 -7.00 -3.63 -9.25
N LEU A 297 -8.17 -3.91 -9.82
CA LEU A 297 -8.29 -4.45 -11.19
C LEU A 297 -7.89 -3.44 -12.28
N LEU A 298 -8.11 -2.16 -12.05
CA LEU A 298 -7.74 -1.09 -13.00
C LEU A 298 -6.29 -0.62 -12.81
N SER A 299 -5.70 -0.82 -11.64
CA SER A 299 -4.36 -0.33 -11.31
C SER A 299 -3.24 -0.82 -12.23
N PRO A 300 -3.27 -2.01 -12.84
CA PRO A 300 -2.21 -2.42 -13.78
C PRO A 300 -1.98 -1.42 -14.90
N LEU A 301 -3.04 -0.78 -15.39
CA LEU A 301 -2.95 0.23 -16.45
C LEU A 301 -2.22 1.50 -15.96
N THR A 302 -2.63 2.02 -14.80
CA THR A 302 -2.05 3.25 -14.24
C THR A 302 -0.66 3.02 -13.66
N VAL A 303 -0.44 1.90 -12.98
CA VAL A 303 0.86 1.54 -12.37
C VAL A 303 1.92 1.26 -13.42
N THR A 304 1.58 0.59 -14.54
CA THR A 304 2.54 0.38 -15.65
C THR A 304 3.03 1.72 -16.21
N VAL A 305 2.10 2.64 -16.49
CA VAL A 305 2.44 3.98 -17.00
C VAL A 305 3.28 4.76 -15.97
N LEU A 306 2.90 4.65 -14.70
CA LEU A 306 3.64 5.31 -13.60
C LEU A 306 5.06 4.76 -13.47
N ILE A 307 5.26 3.45 -13.49
CA ILE A 307 6.60 2.83 -13.42
C ILE A 307 7.46 3.30 -14.60
N ALA A 308 6.90 3.31 -15.83
CA ALA A 308 7.61 3.80 -16.99
C ALA A 308 8.05 5.26 -16.84
N PHE A 309 7.20 6.11 -16.25
CA PHE A 309 7.54 7.49 -15.93
C PHE A 309 8.65 7.57 -14.88
N LEU A 310 8.52 6.83 -13.76
CA LEU A 310 9.46 6.87 -12.65
C LEU A 310 10.85 6.34 -13.02
N GLN A 311 10.95 5.32 -13.88
CA GLN A 311 12.22 4.80 -14.38
C GLN A 311 12.97 5.76 -15.29
N ARG A 312 12.27 6.73 -15.93
CA ARG A 312 12.86 7.73 -16.80
C ARG A 312 13.29 9.02 -16.09
N HIS A 313 12.73 9.30 -14.92
CA HIS A 313 12.87 10.59 -14.23
C HIS A 313 13.51 10.48 -12.84
N SER A 314 14.17 9.37 -12.54
CA SER A 314 14.88 9.14 -11.28
C SER A 314 16.36 9.49 -11.34
#